data_d9c597ac97e0e090b283d28ee3be3212
#
_entry.id   d9c597ac97e0e090b283d28ee3be3212
#
_cell.length_a   1.000
_cell.length_b   1.000
_cell.length_c   1.000
_cell.angle_alpha   90.00
_cell.angle_beta   90.00
_cell.angle_gamma   90.00
#
_symmetry.space_group_name_H-M   'P 1'
#
loop_
_entity.id
_entity.type
_entity.pdbx_description
1 polymer ?
#
loop_
_entity_poly.entity_id
_entity_poly.type
_entity_poly.pdbx_seq_one_letter_code
_entity_poly.pdbx_strand_id
1 'polypeptide(L)'
;MSNAAKEVVVVSGVRTAIGDFGGSLKDFSPTDLGAKVVADVLSRANVPGDAVGHVVFGHVVNTEPKDMYLARVAAINGGVAQHTPALTVNRLCGSGLQAIVSAAQTIMLGDADVAIGGGSESMSRAPYTVPAARFGQRMGDGKLVDMMLGALHDPFQTIHMGVTAENVAAKYGISRDAQDALALESHRRAARAIAEGRFKDQILPISIRTKKGEVAFDTDEHVRHDASADDFTKLRPVFAKENGTVTAGNASGINDAAAAVLMMSADAARAQGVKPLARLVAYAHAGVDPAYMGIGPVPATQKALERAGLKIGDLDVIEANEAFAAQACAVTQELGLDPAKVNPNGSGISLGHPIGATGALITVKALYELKRIGGRYALVTMCIGGGQGIAAIFENI
;
A
#
# COMPACT_ATOMS: atom_id res chain seq x y z
N MET A 1 -16.50 -33.53 -7.01
CA MET A 1 -17.25 -32.33 -7.44
C MET A 1 -16.24 -31.18 -7.48
N SER A 2 -15.96 -30.60 -8.65
CA SER A 2 -15.13 -29.40 -8.72
C SER A 2 -15.95 -28.26 -8.15
N ASN A 3 -15.72 -27.88 -6.89
CA ASN A 3 -16.28 -26.63 -6.38
C ASN A 3 -15.67 -25.49 -7.23
N ALA A 4 -16.50 -24.85 -8.06
CA ALA A 4 -16.09 -23.60 -8.68
C ALA A 4 -15.70 -22.61 -7.56
N ALA A 5 -14.63 -21.87 -7.77
CA ALA A 5 -14.17 -20.87 -6.80
C ALA A 5 -15.32 -19.89 -6.51
N LYS A 6 -15.56 -19.58 -5.23
CA LYS A 6 -16.58 -18.59 -4.84
C LYS A 6 -16.20 -17.21 -5.36
N GLU A 7 -17.19 -16.45 -5.82
CA GLU A 7 -17.00 -15.04 -6.16
C GLU A 7 -16.76 -14.21 -4.88
N VAL A 8 -15.78 -13.33 -4.91
CA VAL A 8 -15.38 -12.48 -3.77
C VAL A 8 -15.77 -11.04 -4.03
N VAL A 9 -16.51 -10.47 -3.10
CA VAL A 9 -16.91 -9.06 -3.12
C VAL A 9 -16.29 -8.30 -1.94
N VAL A 10 -15.91 -7.05 -2.17
CA VAL A 10 -15.50 -6.11 -1.13
C VAL A 10 -16.74 -5.35 -0.68
N VAL A 11 -17.03 -5.40 0.60
CA VAL A 11 -18.23 -4.76 1.17
C VAL A 11 -17.94 -3.51 1.99
N SER A 12 -16.70 -3.36 2.45
CA SER A 12 -16.25 -2.17 3.16
C SER A 12 -14.73 -1.97 2.97
N GLY A 13 -14.28 -0.72 3.05
CA GLY A 13 -12.87 -0.38 3.02
C GLY A 13 -12.61 0.91 3.80
N VAL A 14 -11.49 0.96 4.53
CA VAL A 14 -11.09 2.10 5.34
C VAL A 14 -9.58 2.20 5.42
N ARG A 15 -9.07 3.43 5.57
CA ARG A 15 -7.67 3.71 5.85
C ARG A 15 -7.52 4.79 6.92
N THR A 16 -6.40 4.85 7.59
CA THR A 16 -6.00 6.07 8.30
C THR A 16 -5.55 7.14 7.30
N ALA A 17 -5.49 8.39 7.71
CA ALA A 17 -4.60 9.33 7.04
C ALA A 17 -3.15 8.82 7.15
N ILE A 18 -2.29 9.23 6.21
CA ILE A 18 -0.88 8.81 6.15
C ILE A 18 -0.05 9.85 6.89
N GLY A 19 0.67 9.41 7.93
CA GLY A 19 1.59 10.22 8.72
C GLY A 19 3.00 10.27 8.09
N ASP A 20 3.69 11.38 8.30
CA ASP A 20 5.09 11.53 7.94
C ASP A 20 6.02 10.83 8.93
N PHE A 21 7.26 10.59 8.51
CA PHE A 21 8.30 10.06 9.37
C PHE A 21 8.54 10.96 10.59
N GLY A 22 8.34 10.41 11.78
CA GLY A 22 8.40 11.16 13.03
C GLY A 22 7.25 12.16 13.22
N GLY A 23 6.21 12.08 12.38
CA GLY A 23 5.04 12.96 12.38
C GLY A 23 3.93 12.53 13.34
N SER A 24 2.70 12.76 12.93
CA SER A 24 1.51 12.63 13.77
C SER A 24 1.23 11.22 14.26
N LEU A 25 1.62 10.17 13.51
CA LEU A 25 1.37 8.78 13.87
C LEU A 25 2.56 8.07 14.56
N LYS A 26 3.69 8.74 14.79
CA LYS A 26 4.93 8.13 15.32
C LYS A 26 4.77 7.37 16.65
N ASP A 27 3.80 7.76 17.47
CA ASP A 27 3.58 7.16 18.80
C ASP A 27 2.62 5.96 18.76
N PHE A 28 2.00 5.70 17.60
CA PHE A 28 1.11 4.55 17.41
C PHE A 28 1.89 3.32 16.93
N SER A 29 1.64 2.19 17.57
CA SER A 29 2.17 0.93 17.09
C SER A 29 1.40 0.46 15.83
N PRO A 30 2.05 -0.35 14.94
CA PRO A 30 1.33 -0.91 13.79
C PRO A 30 0.13 -1.77 14.22
N THR A 31 0.20 -2.46 15.35
CA THR A 31 -0.92 -3.25 15.90
C THR A 31 -2.09 -2.37 16.34
N ASP A 32 -1.82 -1.18 16.91
CA ASP A 32 -2.88 -0.25 17.33
C ASP A 32 -3.59 0.38 16.12
N LEU A 33 -2.84 0.81 15.11
CA LEU A 33 -3.42 1.31 13.85
C LEU A 33 -4.22 0.21 13.15
N GLY A 34 -3.68 -1.00 13.08
CA GLY A 34 -4.35 -2.17 12.52
C GLY A 34 -5.67 -2.49 13.21
N ALA A 35 -5.71 -2.46 14.54
CA ALA A 35 -6.94 -2.71 15.32
C ALA A 35 -8.02 -1.65 15.03
N LYS A 36 -7.64 -0.39 14.89
CA LYS A 36 -8.58 0.71 14.60
C LYS A 36 -9.24 0.52 13.22
N VAL A 37 -8.49 0.18 12.18
CA VAL A 37 -9.07 -0.05 10.85
C VAL A 37 -9.88 -1.34 10.79
N VAL A 38 -9.54 -2.37 11.57
CA VAL A 38 -10.37 -3.59 11.70
C VAL A 38 -11.72 -3.26 12.33
N ALA A 39 -11.72 -2.54 13.45
CA ALA A 39 -12.96 -2.14 14.10
C ALA A 39 -13.87 -1.29 13.18
N ASP A 40 -13.28 -0.33 12.48
CA ASP A 40 -14.03 0.59 11.63
C ASP A 40 -14.57 -0.08 10.36
N VAL A 41 -13.79 -0.98 9.73
CA VAL A 41 -14.25 -1.70 8.53
C VAL A 41 -15.43 -2.62 8.83
N LEU A 42 -15.48 -3.23 10.01
CA LEU A 42 -16.61 -4.02 10.50
C LEU A 42 -17.82 -3.14 10.78
N SER A 43 -17.61 -2.02 11.48
CA SER A 43 -18.67 -1.06 11.83
C SER A 43 -19.33 -0.48 10.57
N ARG A 44 -18.56 -0.07 9.57
CA ARG A 44 -19.09 0.48 8.31
C ARG A 44 -19.92 -0.52 7.52
N ALA A 45 -19.57 -1.79 7.56
CA ALA A 45 -20.32 -2.86 6.91
C ALA A 45 -21.50 -3.37 7.75
N ASN A 46 -21.58 -2.98 9.01
CA ASN A 46 -22.51 -3.56 10.00
C ASN A 46 -22.39 -5.09 10.07
N VAL A 47 -21.15 -5.60 10.03
CA VAL A 47 -20.84 -7.03 10.12
C VAL A 47 -20.24 -7.31 11.50
N PRO A 48 -20.80 -8.25 12.28
CA PRO A 48 -20.26 -8.56 13.60
C PRO A 48 -18.93 -9.31 13.49
N GLY A 49 -18.05 -9.11 14.48
CA GLY A 49 -16.70 -9.68 14.46
C GLY A 49 -16.64 -11.20 14.55
N ASP A 50 -17.68 -11.86 15.04
CA ASP A 50 -17.80 -13.32 15.08
C ASP A 50 -18.16 -13.94 13.74
N ALA A 51 -18.66 -13.16 12.79
CA ALA A 51 -18.89 -13.59 11.41
C ALA A 51 -17.60 -13.70 10.59
N VAL A 52 -16.50 -13.08 11.05
CA VAL A 52 -15.20 -13.11 10.34
C VAL A 52 -14.54 -14.47 10.49
N GLY A 53 -14.31 -15.17 9.38
CA GLY A 53 -13.67 -16.49 9.36
C GLY A 53 -12.14 -16.42 9.21
N HIS A 54 -11.57 -15.33 8.67
CA HIS A 54 -10.11 -15.19 8.54
C HIS A 54 -9.66 -13.72 8.46
N VAL A 55 -8.45 -13.43 8.98
CA VAL A 55 -7.85 -12.10 8.90
C VAL A 55 -6.42 -12.18 8.38
N VAL A 56 -6.09 -11.39 7.36
CA VAL A 56 -4.72 -11.32 6.82
C VAL A 56 -4.24 -9.87 6.81
N PHE A 57 -3.06 -9.61 7.38
CA PHE A 57 -2.47 -8.26 7.36
C PHE A 57 -1.05 -8.28 6.81
N GLY A 58 -0.75 -7.31 5.95
CA GLY A 58 0.58 -7.00 5.49
C GLY A 58 1.35 -6.19 6.53
N HIS A 59 2.61 -6.58 6.78
CA HIS A 59 3.53 -5.90 7.67
C HIS A 59 4.97 -6.27 7.31
N VAL A 60 5.89 -5.32 7.37
CA VAL A 60 7.27 -5.54 6.92
C VAL A 60 8.28 -5.42 8.05
N VAL A 61 8.23 -4.34 8.83
CA VAL A 61 9.25 -4.04 9.85
C VAL A 61 8.63 -4.12 11.23
N ASN A 62 8.92 -5.19 11.96
CA ASN A 62 8.49 -5.32 13.35
C ASN A 62 9.13 -4.24 14.22
N THR A 63 8.32 -3.41 14.87
CA THR A 63 8.75 -2.30 15.73
C THR A 63 8.90 -2.73 17.19
N GLU A 64 8.16 -3.76 17.57
CA GLU A 64 8.14 -4.34 18.92
C GLU A 64 7.73 -5.83 18.87
N PRO A 65 7.95 -6.62 19.95
CA PRO A 65 7.72 -8.07 19.92
C PRO A 65 6.29 -8.50 19.53
N LYS A 66 5.26 -7.72 19.88
CA LYS A 66 3.87 -8.06 19.55
C LYS A 66 3.56 -7.97 18.05
N ASP A 67 4.39 -7.26 17.25
CA ASP A 67 4.19 -7.11 15.82
C ASP A 67 4.42 -8.42 15.05
N MET A 68 5.14 -9.39 15.64
CA MET A 68 5.22 -10.75 15.12
C MET A 68 3.84 -11.41 15.00
N TYR A 69 2.88 -10.94 15.79
CA TYR A 69 1.49 -11.39 15.80
C TYR A 69 0.54 -10.32 15.23
N LEU A 70 1.02 -9.42 14.40
CA LEU A 70 0.30 -8.19 14.01
C LEU A 70 -1.14 -8.47 13.59
N ALA A 71 -1.39 -9.35 12.63
CA ALA A 71 -2.73 -9.67 12.16
C ALA A 71 -3.64 -10.18 13.30
N ARG A 72 -3.10 -11.02 14.18
CA ARG A 72 -3.84 -11.57 15.30
C ARG A 72 -4.19 -10.52 16.34
N VAL A 73 -3.22 -9.67 16.71
CA VAL A 73 -3.42 -8.58 17.67
C VAL A 73 -4.40 -7.55 17.12
N ALA A 74 -4.24 -7.15 15.86
CA ALA A 74 -5.15 -6.23 15.20
C ALA A 74 -6.59 -6.78 15.13
N ALA A 75 -6.73 -8.07 14.79
CA ALA A 75 -8.03 -8.74 14.74
C ALA A 75 -8.75 -8.73 16.09
N ILE A 76 -8.10 -9.24 17.15
CA ILE A 76 -8.71 -9.34 18.49
C ILE A 76 -9.03 -7.95 19.07
N ASN A 77 -8.07 -7.03 19.00
CA ASN A 77 -8.26 -5.68 19.51
C ASN A 77 -9.26 -4.85 18.68
N GLY A 78 -9.45 -5.23 17.41
CA GLY A 78 -10.45 -4.67 16.51
C GLY A 78 -11.85 -5.30 16.63
N GLY A 79 -12.05 -6.26 17.57
CA GLY A 79 -13.37 -6.83 17.88
C GLY A 79 -13.70 -8.11 17.10
N VAL A 80 -12.75 -8.71 16.39
CA VAL A 80 -12.92 -10.04 15.76
C VAL A 80 -12.87 -11.11 16.85
N ALA A 81 -13.70 -12.15 16.71
CA ALA A 81 -13.81 -13.22 17.70
C ALA A 81 -12.52 -14.03 17.87
N GLN A 82 -12.30 -14.56 19.07
CA GLN A 82 -11.08 -15.31 19.41
C GLN A 82 -10.89 -16.61 18.62
N HIS A 83 -11.96 -17.21 18.12
CA HIS A 83 -11.86 -18.42 17.30
C HIS A 83 -11.38 -18.17 15.86
N THR A 84 -11.38 -16.92 15.39
CA THR A 84 -10.97 -16.55 14.03
C THR A 84 -9.44 -16.60 13.88
N PRO A 85 -8.89 -17.41 12.98
CA PRO A 85 -7.44 -17.41 12.71
C PRO A 85 -7.00 -16.14 12.01
N ALA A 86 -5.69 -15.82 12.16
CA ALA A 86 -5.09 -14.65 11.52
C ALA A 86 -3.68 -14.96 11.01
N LEU A 87 -3.29 -14.29 9.90
CA LEU A 87 -2.02 -14.47 9.22
C LEU A 87 -1.38 -13.11 8.93
N THR A 88 -0.14 -12.91 9.37
CA THR A 88 0.69 -11.77 8.94
C THR A 88 1.54 -12.18 7.75
N VAL A 89 1.54 -11.37 6.68
CA VAL A 89 2.31 -11.63 5.47
C VAL A 89 3.30 -10.51 5.21
N ASN A 90 4.49 -10.87 4.73
CA ASN A 90 5.51 -9.94 4.28
C ASN A 90 5.88 -10.24 2.82
N ARG A 91 5.52 -9.32 1.93
CA ARG A 91 5.94 -9.21 0.53
C ARG A 91 6.44 -7.80 0.27
N LEU A 92 7.18 -7.23 1.23
CA LEU A 92 7.65 -5.86 1.21
C LEU A 92 6.53 -4.87 0.78
N CYS A 93 6.80 -3.99 -0.18
CA CYS A 93 5.82 -2.99 -0.66
C CYS A 93 4.46 -3.58 -1.06
N GLY A 94 4.42 -4.82 -1.53
CA GLY A 94 3.21 -5.53 -1.94
C GLY A 94 2.40 -6.18 -0.83
N SER A 95 2.84 -6.10 0.44
CA SER A 95 2.26 -6.86 1.56
C SER A 95 0.77 -6.58 1.77
N GLY A 96 0.34 -5.32 1.72
CA GLY A 96 -1.06 -4.95 1.91
C GLY A 96 -1.98 -5.52 0.83
N LEU A 97 -1.57 -5.45 -0.46
CA LEU A 97 -2.35 -6.04 -1.55
C LEU A 97 -2.28 -7.57 -1.51
N GLN A 98 -1.12 -8.16 -1.14
CA GLN A 98 -1.00 -9.60 -0.92
C GLN A 98 -1.94 -10.07 0.20
N ALA A 99 -2.06 -9.33 1.27
CA ALA A 99 -2.98 -9.65 2.37
C ALA A 99 -4.43 -9.71 1.88
N ILE A 100 -4.85 -8.74 1.07
CA ILE A 100 -6.18 -8.73 0.43
C ILE A 100 -6.36 -9.97 -0.47
N VAL A 101 -5.38 -10.26 -1.32
CA VAL A 101 -5.40 -11.46 -2.18
C VAL A 101 -5.46 -12.74 -1.36
N SER A 102 -4.66 -12.85 -0.30
CA SER A 102 -4.65 -14.05 0.55
C SER A 102 -5.95 -14.23 1.32
N ALA A 103 -6.54 -13.14 1.83
CA ALA A 103 -7.86 -13.18 2.45
C ALA A 103 -8.96 -13.57 1.44
N ALA A 104 -8.91 -13.03 0.20
CA ALA A 104 -9.82 -13.45 -0.87
C ALA A 104 -9.68 -14.94 -1.21
N GLN A 105 -8.46 -15.48 -1.21
CA GLN A 105 -8.21 -16.90 -1.46
C GLN A 105 -8.89 -17.80 -0.43
N THR A 106 -8.95 -17.43 0.86
CA THR A 106 -9.69 -18.22 1.87
C THR A 106 -11.17 -18.29 1.55
N ILE A 107 -11.74 -17.22 1.00
CA ILE A 107 -13.15 -17.20 0.55
C ILE A 107 -13.33 -18.04 -0.71
N MET A 108 -12.46 -17.87 -1.71
CA MET A 108 -12.51 -18.62 -2.98
C MET A 108 -12.45 -20.14 -2.75
N LEU A 109 -11.63 -20.57 -1.79
CA LEU A 109 -11.45 -21.99 -1.46
C LEU A 109 -12.56 -22.53 -0.53
N GLY A 110 -13.37 -21.67 0.06
CA GLY A 110 -14.44 -22.06 0.97
C GLY A 110 -14.04 -22.24 2.43
N ASP A 111 -12.82 -21.80 2.82
CA ASP A 111 -12.36 -21.86 4.20
C ASP A 111 -13.06 -20.80 5.08
N ALA A 112 -13.53 -19.71 4.47
CA ALA A 112 -14.26 -18.63 5.11
C ALA A 112 -15.32 -18.06 4.16
N ASP A 113 -16.41 -17.48 4.69
CA ASP A 113 -17.37 -16.69 3.92
C ASP A 113 -17.14 -15.17 4.09
N VAL A 114 -16.47 -14.79 5.17
CA VAL A 114 -16.12 -13.40 5.48
C VAL A 114 -14.66 -13.35 5.87
N ALA A 115 -13.89 -12.44 5.27
CA ALA A 115 -12.48 -12.27 5.58
C ALA A 115 -12.08 -10.79 5.55
N ILE A 116 -11.07 -10.42 6.36
CA ILE A 116 -10.46 -9.10 6.36
C ILE A 116 -9.07 -9.21 5.76
N GLY A 117 -8.79 -8.37 4.75
CA GLY A 117 -7.45 -8.16 4.21
C GLY A 117 -7.00 -6.73 4.45
N GLY A 118 -5.79 -6.53 4.94
CA GLY A 118 -5.31 -5.20 5.24
C GLY A 118 -3.79 -5.10 5.31
N GLY A 119 -3.30 -3.96 5.79
CA GLY A 119 -1.89 -3.76 6.09
C GLY A 119 -1.72 -2.63 7.09
N SER A 120 -0.67 -2.72 7.90
CA SER A 120 -0.31 -1.69 8.86
C SER A 120 1.20 -1.59 8.99
N GLU A 121 1.72 -0.37 8.92
CA GLU A 121 3.14 -0.09 9.03
C GLU A 121 3.39 1.17 9.83
N SER A 122 4.40 1.15 10.69
CA SER A 122 4.97 2.34 11.30
C SER A 122 6.47 2.36 11.02
N MET A 123 6.86 3.05 9.95
CA MET A 123 8.26 3.17 9.58
C MET A 123 9.01 4.11 10.54
N SER A 124 8.28 5.03 11.18
CA SER A 124 8.81 5.90 12.25
C SER A 124 9.35 5.12 13.46
N ARG A 125 8.82 3.93 13.70
CA ARG A 125 9.18 3.08 14.85
C ARG A 125 10.15 1.96 14.50
N ALA A 126 10.64 1.90 13.27
CA ALA A 126 11.57 0.86 12.84
C ALA A 126 12.80 0.79 13.76
N PRO A 127 13.14 -0.40 14.29
CA PRO A 127 14.17 -0.53 15.30
C PRO A 127 15.58 -0.55 14.69
N TYR A 128 16.55 -0.27 15.55
CA TYR A 128 17.94 -0.64 15.30
C TYR A 128 18.22 -1.99 15.95
N THR A 129 18.94 -2.88 15.26
CA THR A 129 19.39 -4.16 15.80
C THR A 129 20.88 -4.12 16.14
N VAL A 130 21.25 -4.90 17.15
CA VAL A 130 22.64 -5.12 17.58
C VAL A 130 22.98 -6.58 17.39
N PRO A 131 23.49 -7.02 16.23
CA PRO A 131 23.69 -8.44 15.92
C PRO A 131 24.58 -9.19 16.93
N ALA A 132 25.59 -8.51 17.47
CA ALA A 132 26.52 -9.09 18.43
C ALA A 132 25.94 -9.23 19.87
N ALA A 133 24.84 -8.53 20.19
CA ALA A 133 24.35 -8.44 21.57
C ALA A 133 23.96 -9.79 22.17
N ARG A 134 23.39 -10.71 21.40
CA ARG A 134 22.91 -12.02 21.91
C ARG A 134 24.02 -12.88 22.48
N PHE A 135 25.20 -12.84 21.90
CA PHE A 135 26.36 -13.66 22.34
C PHE A 135 27.44 -12.83 23.02
N GLY A 136 27.18 -11.53 23.24
CA GLY A 136 28.09 -10.58 23.86
C GLY A 136 29.10 -9.98 22.88
N GLN A 137 29.31 -8.67 23.01
CA GLN A 137 30.38 -7.92 22.30
C GLN A 137 31.65 -8.06 23.12
N ARG A 138 32.59 -8.93 22.72
CA ARG A 138 33.77 -9.27 23.51
C ARG A 138 34.83 -8.17 23.48
N MET A 139 35.06 -7.57 22.28
CA MET A 139 36.14 -6.58 22.08
C MET A 139 35.83 -5.76 20.82
N GLY A 140 36.25 -4.48 20.82
CA GLY A 140 36.02 -3.55 19.72
C GLY A 140 34.63 -2.90 19.73
N ASP A 141 34.36 -2.08 18.70
CA ASP A 141 33.11 -1.32 18.58
C ASP A 141 31.93 -2.21 18.20
N GLY A 142 30.73 -1.89 18.70
CA GLY A 142 29.47 -2.49 18.30
C GLY A 142 28.87 -1.81 17.08
N LYS A 143 28.12 -2.55 16.24
CA LYS A 143 27.39 -2.02 15.09
C LYS A 143 25.90 -2.00 15.36
N LEU A 144 25.28 -0.84 15.15
CA LEU A 144 23.83 -0.69 15.06
C LEU A 144 23.41 -0.82 13.59
N VAL A 145 22.40 -1.67 13.32
CA VAL A 145 21.87 -1.89 11.99
C VAL A 145 20.44 -1.34 11.95
N ASP A 146 20.21 -0.35 11.10
CA ASP A 146 18.91 0.26 10.89
C ASP A 146 18.01 -0.68 10.07
N MET A 147 16.92 -1.18 10.67
CA MET A 147 16.01 -2.12 10.02
C MET A 147 15.10 -1.45 8.99
N MET A 148 14.85 -0.14 9.11
CA MET A 148 14.14 0.62 8.08
C MET A 148 14.98 0.69 6.78
N LEU A 149 16.24 1.10 6.89
CA LEU A 149 17.16 1.08 5.75
C LEU A 149 17.37 -0.34 5.23
N GLY A 150 17.37 -1.35 6.11
CA GLY A 150 17.43 -2.75 5.71
C GLY A 150 16.29 -3.16 4.78
N ALA A 151 15.06 -2.71 5.06
CA ALA A 151 13.90 -2.96 4.19
C ALA A 151 13.97 -2.19 2.84
N LEU A 152 14.76 -1.12 2.78
CA LEU A 152 14.96 -0.30 1.58
C LEU A 152 16.22 -0.68 0.78
N HIS A 153 16.91 -1.77 1.13
CA HIS A 153 18.06 -2.30 0.39
C HIS A 153 17.72 -3.63 -0.29
N ASP A 154 18.18 -3.75 -1.52
CA ASP A 154 18.12 -5.01 -2.25
C ASP A 154 19.07 -6.04 -1.60
N PRO A 155 18.58 -7.24 -1.24
CA PRO A 155 19.41 -8.22 -0.54
C PRO A 155 20.44 -8.92 -1.43
N PHE A 156 20.26 -8.87 -2.76
CA PHE A 156 21.13 -9.56 -3.72
C PHE A 156 22.36 -8.71 -4.09
N GLN A 157 22.16 -7.43 -4.36
CA GLN A 157 23.22 -6.51 -4.74
C GLN A 157 23.64 -5.55 -3.61
N THR A 158 22.92 -5.57 -2.48
CA THR A 158 23.15 -4.67 -1.33
C THR A 158 23.12 -3.19 -1.69
N ILE A 159 22.27 -2.82 -2.67
CA ILE A 159 22.06 -1.44 -3.12
C ILE A 159 20.73 -0.91 -2.59
N HIS A 160 20.68 0.39 -2.34
CA HIS A 160 19.42 1.05 -1.96
C HIS A 160 18.39 1.00 -3.10
N MET A 161 17.09 0.90 -2.78
CA MET A 161 16.00 0.89 -3.79
C MET A 161 16.05 2.09 -4.73
N GLY A 162 16.57 3.25 -4.28
CA GLY A 162 16.79 4.41 -5.13
C GLY A 162 17.84 4.19 -6.24
N VAL A 163 18.83 3.31 -6.01
CA VAL A 163 19.76 2.90 -7.08
C VAL A 163 19.05 2.06 -8.14
N THR A 164 18.13 1.19 -7.74
CA THR A 164 17.30 0.43 -8.70
C THR A 164 16.41 1.36 -9.53
N ALA A 165 15.96 2.48 -8.95
CA ALA A 165 15.20 3.51 -9.68
C ALA A 165 16.08 4.25 -10.70
N GLU A 166 17.33 4.56 -10.36
CA GLU A 166 18.31 5.10 -11.34
C GLU A 166 18.56 4.11 -12.48
N ASN A 167 18.67 2.80 -12.17
CA ASN A 167 18.80 1.76 -13.19
C ASN A 167 17.59 1.74 -14.15
N VAL A 168 16.37 1.87 -13.61
CA VAL A 168 15.15 1.96 -14.41
C VAL A 168 15.17 3.23 -15.27
N ALA A 169 15.52 4.38 -14.68
CA ALA A 169 15.61 5.65 -15.42
C ALA A 169 16.56 5.53 -16.62
N ALA A 170 17.75 4.99 -16.40
CA ALA A 170 18.75 4.81 -17.45
C ALA A 170 18.27 3.82 -18.53
N LYS A 171 17.71 2.67 -18.14
CA LYS A 171 17.29 1.63 -19.08
C LYS A 171 16.10 2.04 -19.97
N TYR A 172 15.15 2.79 -19.40
CA TYR A 172 13.92 3.18 -20.09
C TYR A 172 13.96 4.62 -20.62
N GLY A 173 15.08 5.32 -20.49
CA GLY A 173 15.26 6.66 -20.99
C GLY A 173 14.41 7.72 -20.27
N ILE A 174 14.14 7.54 -18.99
CA ILE A 174 13.31 8.46 -18.20
C ILE A 174 14.18 9.63 -17.71
N SER A 175 13.93 10.81 -18.23
CA SER A 175 14.68 12.01 -17.87
C SER A 175 14.36 12.50 -16.45
N ARG A 176 15.25 13.33 -15.90
CA ARG A 176 15.01 14.03 -14.64
C ARG A 176 13.77 14.93 -14.71
N ASP A 177 13.59 15.64 -15.80
CA ASP A 177 12.45 16.55 -16.00
C ASP A 177 11.12 15.79 -16.01
N ALA A 178 11.07 14.61 -16.64
CA ALA A 178 9.89 13.76 -16.63
C ALA A 178 9.54 13.27 -15.21
N GLN A 179 10.55 12.91 -14.43
CA GLN A 179 10.39 12.49 -13.04
C GLN A 179 9.86 13.63 -12.15
N ASP A 180 10.45 14.82 -12.26
CA ASP A 180 10.04 15.98 -11.49
C ASP A 180 8.63 16.46 -11.88
N ALA A 181 8.30 16.41 -13.17
CA ALA A 181 6.94 16.74 -13.65
C ALA A 181 5.87 15.78 -13.10
N LEU A 182 6.15 14.47 -13.07
CA LEU A 182 5.26 13.48 -12.46
C LEU A 182 5.09 13.73 -10.96
N ALA A 183 6.19 13.99 -10.25
CA ALA A 183 6.15 14.24 -8.81
C ALA A 183 5.35 15.49 -8.46
N LEU A 184 5.53 16.58 -9.21
CA LEU A 184 4.74 17.81 -9.05
C LEU A 184 3.26 17.55 -9.31
N GLU A 185 2.92 16.83 -10.39
CA GLU A 185 1.54 16.49 -10.71
C GLU A 185 0.91 15.61 -9.64
N SER A 186 1.66 14.65 -9.06
CA SER A 186 1.20 13.83 -7.93
C SER A 186 0.77 14.70 -6.75
N HIS A 187 1.60 15.67 -6.33
CA HIS A 187 1.25 16.59 -5.25
C HIS A 187 0.04 17.47 -5.59
N ARG A 188 -0.06 17.99 -6.82
CA ARG A 188 -1.21 18.80 -7.28
C ARG A 188 -2.51 18.00 -7.23
N ARG A 189 -2.47 16.74 -7.65
CA ARG A 189 -3.64 15.85 -7.60
C ARG A 189 -4.06 15.56 -6.17
N ALA A 190 -3.10 15.25 -5.29
CA ALA A 190 -3.38 15.00 -3.89
C ALA A 190 -3.95 16.25 -3.18
N ALA A 191 -3.35 17.42 -3.38
CA ALA A 191 -3.82 18.68 -2.82
C ALA A 191 -5.26 18.99 -3.27
N ARG A 192 -5.54 18.82 -4.57
CA ARG A 192 -6.90 18.98 -5.10
C ARG A 192 -7.88 17.98 -4.49
N ALA A 193 -7.50 16.71 -4.40
CA ALA A 193 -8.35 15.67 -3.82
C ALA A 193 -8.69 15.95 -2.35
N ILE A 194 -7.73 16.45 -1.57
CA ILE A 194 -7.95 16.88 -0.18
C ILE A 194 -8.91 18.08 -0.14
N ALA A 195 -8.66 19.12 -0.95
CA ALA A 195 -9.49 20.32 -1.00
C ALA A 195 -10.95 20.02 -1.40
N GLU A 196 -11.16 19.06 -2.31
CA GLU A 196 -12.48 18.61 -2.75
C GLU A 196 -13.10 17.55 -1.82
N GLY A 197 -12.43 17.15 -0.76
CA GLY A 197 -12.93 16.16 0.21
C GLY A 197 -13.03 14.72 -0.31
N ARG A 198 -12.30 14.37 -1.38
CA ARG A 198 -12.39 13.04 -2.03
C ARG A 198 -11.95 11.90 -1.11
N PHE A 199 -11.17 12.20 -0.05
CA PHE A 199 -10.68 11.21 0.91
C PHE A 199 -11.55 11.07 2.16
N LYS A 200 -12.52 11.98 2.36
CA LYS A 200 -13.29 12.10 3.61
C LYS A 200 -13.99 10.79 4.00
N ASP A 201 -14.62 10.14 3.04
CA ASP A 201 -15.39 8.91 3.31
C ASP A 201 -14.53 7.67 3.51
N GLN A 202 -13.26 7.69 3.11
CA GLN A 202 -12.35 6.55 3.22
C GLN A 202 -11.42 6.63 4.43
N ILE A 203 -11.24 7.81 5.03
CA ILE A 203 -10.34 8.02 6.16
C ILE A 203 -11.08 7.81 7.48
N LEU A 204 -10.45 7.02 8.37
CA LEU A 204 -10.77 6.94 9.79
C LEU A 204 -9.97 8.00 10.53
N PRO A 205 -10.59 9.02 11.14
CA PRO A 205 -9.87 9.97 11.99
C PRO A 205 -9.23 9.29 13.20
N ILE A 206 -7.96 9.58 13.45
CA ILE A 206 -7.23 9.09 14.62
C ILE A 206 -7.12 10.21 15.63
N SER A 207 -7.63 10.00 16.86
CA SER A 207 -7.45 10.97 17.96
C SER A 207 -5.99 10.98 18.41
N ILE A 208 -5.35 12.14 18.35
CA ILE A 208 -3.97 12.37 18.77
C ILE A 208 -3.98 13.28 20.00
N ARG A 209 -3.31 12.83 21.05
CA ARG A 209 -3.16 13.64 22.26
C ARG A 209 -2.03 14.66 22.08
N THR A 210 -2.38 15.95 22.17
CA THR A 210 -1.43 17.07 22.14
C THR A 210 -1.39 17.79 23.49
N LYS A 211 -0.43 18.69 23.66
CA LYS A 211 -0.38 19.57 24.86
C LYS A 211 -1.62 20.45 25.02
N LYS A 212 -2.37 20.69 23.93
CA LYS A 212 -3.58 21.52 23.90
C LYS A 212 -4.89 20.72 23.96
N GLY A 213 -4.81 19.39 24.10
CA GLY A 213 -5.97 18.50 24.10
C GLY A 213 -5.89 17.47 22.97
N GLU A 214 -7.00 16.78 22.71
CA GLU A 214 -7.11 15.83 21.62
C GLU A 214 -7.42 16.54 20.30
N VAL A 215 -6.76 16.10 19.24
CA VAL A 215 -6.94 16.58 17.86
C VAL A 215 -7.18 15.38 16.96
N ALA A 216 -8.15 15.48 16.05
CA ALA A 216 -8.36 14.47 15.03
C ALA A 216 -7.30 14.60 13.93
N PHE A 217 -6.61 13.50 13.64
CA PHE A 217 -5.73 13.36 12.49
C PHE A 217 -6.49 12.63 11.39
N ASP A 218 -6.92 13.38 10.38
CA ASP A 218 -7.82 12.94 9.30
C ASP A 218 -7.38 13.39 7.90
N THR A 219 -6.19 13.95 7.79
CA THR A 219 -5.64 14.49 6.53
C THR A 219 -4.24 13.94 6.31
N ASP A 220 -3.94 13.50 5.08
CA ASP A 220 -2.63 12.98 4.69
C ASP A 220 -1.56 14.06 4.86
N GLU A 221 -0.54 13.79 5.66
CA GLU A 221 0.42 14.79 6.18
C GLU A 221 1.53 15.11 5.19
N HIS A 222 1.83 14.18 4.26
CA HIS A 222 3.00 14.28 3.35
C HIS A 222 2.80 15.26 2.19
N VAL A 223 1.57 15.65 1.90
CA VAL A 223 1.23 16.45 0.71
C VAL A 223 1.79 17.86 0.80
N ARG A 224 2.55 18.26 -0.22
CA ARG A 224 3.04 19.63 -0.39
C ARG A 224 2.03 20.42 -1.21
N HIS A 225 1.17 21.15 -0.52
CA HIS A 225 0.05 21.88 -1.15
C HIS A 225 0.50 22.97 -2.10
N ASP A 226 1.64 23.62 -1.83
CA ASP A 226 2.18 24.75 -2.59
C ASP A 226 3.37 24.35 -3.48
N ALA A 227 3.49 23.04 -3.81
CA ALA A 227 4.61 22.55 -4.61
C ALA A 227 4.69 23.25 -5.98
N SER A 228 5.86 23.70 -6.34
CA SER A 228 6.21 24.35 -7.61
C SER A 228 7.30 23.59 -8.35
N ALA A 229 7.45 23.80 -9.66
CA ALA A 229 8.53 23.19 -10.45
C ALA A 229 9.91 23.53 -9.90
N ASP A 230 10.09 24.78 -9.43
CA ASP A 230 11.35 25.28 -8.88
C ASP A 230 11.80 24.51 -7.61
N ASP A 231 10.86 23.95 -6.85
CA ASP A 231 11.19 23.19 -5.64
C ASP A 231 11.85 21.85 -5.99
N PHE A 232 11.48 21.25 -7.11
CA PHE A 232 12.06 19.99 -7.58
C PHE A 232 13.42 20.21 -8.28
N THR A 233 13.53 21.19 -9.16
CA THR A 233 14.76 21.44 -9.94
C THR A 233 15.97 21.74 -9.08
N LYS A 234 15.80 22.35 -7.91
CA LYS A 234 16.86 22.67 -6.94
C LYS A 234 17.42 21.46 -6.19
N LEU A 235 16.68 20.33 -6.19
CA LEU A 235 17.07 19.14 -5.44
C LEU A 235 18.23 18.40 -6.14
N ARG A 236 19.19 17.96 -5.33
CA ARG A 236 20.31 17.17 -5.83
C ARG A 236 19.95 15.69 -5.89
N PRO A 237 20.44 14.96 -6.89
CA PRO A 237 20.35 13.51 -6.91
C PRO A 237 20.98 12.88 -5.65
N VAL A 238 20.36 11.82 -5.14
CA VAL A 238 20.74 11.21 -3.86
C VAL A 238 21.52 9.91 -4.08
N PHE A 239 21.20 9.13 -5.12
CA PHE A 239 21.66 7.75 -5.26
C PHE A 239 22.76 7.55 -6.30
N ALA A 240 22.96 8.47 -7.21
CA ALA A 240 24.06 8.46 -8.17
C ALA A 240 24.82 9.79 -8.13
N LYS A 241 26.16 9.72 -8.05
CA LYS A 241 27.02 10.91 -7.99
C LYS A 241 27.11 11.65 -9.33
N GLU A 242 27.11 10.88 -10.42
CA GLU A 242 27.18 11.39 -11.78
C GLU A 242 25.91 11.01 -12.54
N ASN A 243 25.33 11.95 -13.26
CA ASN A 243 24.12 11.78 -14.06
C ASN A 243 22.91 11.22 -13.28
N GLY A 244 22.88 11.38 -11.95
CA GLY A 244 21.77 10.96 -11.11
C GLY A 244 20.50 11.76 -11.42
N THR A 245 19.36 11.10 -11.30
CA THR A 245 18.04 11.68 -11.61
C THR A 245 17.07 11.60 -10.44
N VAL A 246 17.27 10.64 -9.52
CA VAL A 246 16.39 10.41 -8.37
C VAL A 246 16.76 11.33 -7.21
N THR A 247 15.77 12.07 -6.73
CA THR A 247 15.91 13.06 -5.65
C THR A 247 14.93 12.77 -4.53
N ALA A 248 15.07 13.44 -3.40
CA ALA A 248 14.08 13.41 -2.32
C ALA A 248 12.68 13.93 -2.73
N GLY A 249 12.59 14.73 -3.80
CA GLY A 249 11.32 15.28 -4.30
C GLY A 249 10.58 14.35 -5.25
N ASN A 250 11.30 13.47 -5.97
CA ASN A 250 10.71 12.55 -6.94
C ASN A 250 10.77 11.07 -6.51
N ALA A 251 10.95 10.85 -5.21
CA ALA A 251 10.82 9.56 -4.52
C ALA A 251 9.69 9.62 -3.49
N SER A 252 9.11 8.49 -3.15
CA SER A 252 8.11 8.40 -2.08
C SER A 252 8.72 8.69 -0.71
N GLY A 253 7.88 9.11 0.24
CA GLY A 253 8.26 9.33 1.63
C GLY A 253 8.40 8.02 2.43
N ILE A 254 8.86 8.18 3.66
CA ILE A 254 8.86 7.18 4.75
C ILE A 254 7.68 7.54 5.64
N ASN A 255 6.73 6.64 5.82
CA ASN A 255 5.41 6.99 6.34
C ASN A 255 4.83 5.92 7.28
N ASP A 256 3.80 6.32 7.99
CA ASP A 256 3.04 5.49 8.94
C ASP A 256 1.56 5.47 8.53
N ALA A 257 0.94 4.29 8.44
CA ALA A 257 -0.50 4.17 8.21
C ALA A 257 -1.02 2.74 8.37
N ALA A 258 -2.34 2.58 8.38
CA ALA A 258 -3.03 1.31 8.23
C ALA A 258 -4.24 1.42 7.30
N ALA A 259 -4.60 0.31 6.66
CA ALA A 259 -5.83 0.19 5.89
C ALA A 259 -6.34 -1.25 5.92
N ALA A 260 -7.65 -1.42 5.77
CA ALA A 260 -8.28 -2.72 5.68
C ALA A 260 -9.49 -2.70 4.72
N VAL A 261 -9.77 -3.84 4.12
CA VAL A 261 -11.02 -4.12 3.42
C VAL A 261 -11.70 -5.35 4.03
N LEU A 262 -13.02 -5.30 4.13
CA LEU A 262 -13.85 -6.45 4.47
C LEU A 262 -14.37 -7.07 3.19
N MET A 263 -14.15 -8.36 3.04
CA MET A 263 -14.60 -9.15 1.89
C MET A 263 -15.54 -10.26 2.31
N MET A 264 -16.44 -10.60 1.42
CA MET A 264 -17.40 -11.69 1.61
C MET A 264 -17.50 -12.53 0.34
N SER A 265 -17.96 -13.78 0.47
CA SER A 265 -18.49 -14.48 -0.69
C SER A 265 -19.74 -13.71 -1.18
N ALA A 266 -19.94 -13.64 -2.50
CA ALA A 266 -21.10 -12.95 -3.06
C ALA A 266 -22.45 -13.53 -2.53
N ASP A 267 -22.47 -14.83 -2.25
CA ASP A 267 -23.64 -15.51 -1.68
C ASP A 267 -23.90 -15.06 -0.23
N ALA A 268 -22.84 -14.98 0.60
CA ALA A 268 -22.97 -14.50 1.98
C ALA A 268 -23.41 -13.03 2.03
N ALA A 269 -22.86 -12.17 1.16
CA ALA A 269 -23.25 -10.78 1.07
C ALA A 269 -24.74 -10.64 0.72
N ARG A 270 -25.23 -11.40 -0.27
CA ARG A 270 -26.66 -11.44 -0.63
C ARG A 270 -27.54 -11.95 0.52
N ALA A 271 -27.13 -13.04 1.16
CA ALA A 271 -27.90 -13.63 2.25
C ALA A 271 -28.05 -12.69 3.45
N GLN A 272 -27.04 -11.87 3.71
CA GLN A 272 -27.02 -10.89 4.81
C GLN A 272 -27.52 -9.50 4.39
N GLY A 273 -27.89 -9.29 3.11
CA GLY A 273 -28.34 -7.99 2.61
C GLY A 273 -27.26 -6.90 2.61
N VAL A 274 -25.97 -7.30 2.64
CA VAL A 274 -24.84 -6.37 2.61
C VAL A 274 -24.55 -5.95 1.17
N LYS A 275 -24.58 -4.64 0.91
CA LYS A 275 -24.33 -4.11 -0.44
C LYS A 275 -22.83 -4.07 -0.73
N PRO A 276 -22.36 -4.73 -1.80
CA PRO A 276 -20.94 -4.67 -2.18
C PRO A 276 -20.55 -3.28 -2.70
N LEU A 277 -19.25 -2.97 -2.54
CA LEU A 277 -18.57 -1.83 -3.19
C LEU A 277 -18.00 -2.24 -4.55
N ALA A 278 -17.42 -3.45 -4.62
CA ALA A 278 -16.81 -4.00 -5.83
C ALA A 278 -16.65 -5.51 -5.69
N ARG A 279 -16.36 -6.18 -6.83
CA ARG A 279 -15.87 -7.57 -6.81
C ARG A 279 -14.41 -7.64 -7.21
N LEU A 280 -13.67 -8.61 -6.69
CA LEU A 280 -12.34 -8.96 -7.14
C LEU A 280 -12.46 -9.80 -8.43
N VAL A 281 -11.99 -9.24 -9.56
CA VAL A 281 -12.06 -9.90 -10.89
C VAL A 281 -10.89 -10.86 -11.09
N ALA A 282 -9.67 -10.35 -10.89
CA ALA A 282 -8.44 -11.10 -11.07
C ALA A 282 -7.29 -10.49 -10.26
N TYR A 283 -6.27 -11.31 -10.03
CA TYR A 283 -4.99 -10.86 -9.50
C TYR A 283 -3.85 -11.65 -10.12
N ALA A 284 -2.64 -11.09 -10.09
CA ALA A 284 -1.44 -11.77 -10.55
C ALA A 284 -0.17 -11.27 -9.86
N HIS A 285 0.85 -12.10 -9.90
CA HIS A 285 2.19 -11.80 -9.42
C HIS A 285 3.20 -12.03 -10.54
N ALA A 286 4.31 -11.29 -10.49
CA ALA A 286 5.42 -11.50 -11.39
C ALA A 286 6.76 -11.29 -10.68
N GLY A 287 7.79 -12.00 -11.12
CA GLY A 287 9.18 -11.72 -10.78
C GLY A 287 9.86 -10.99 -11.94
N VAL A 288 10.81 -10.12 -11.60
CA VAL A 288 11.71 -9.41 -12.52
C VAL A 288 13.11 -9.37 -11.93
N ASP A 289 14.10 -8.93 -12.70
CA ASP A 289 15.45 -8.70 -12.19
C ASP A 289 15.41 -7.71 -11.00
N PRO A 290 15.97 -8.09 -9.83
CA PRO A 290 16.01 -7.24 -8.65
C PRO A 290 16.62 -5.85 -8.89
N ALA A 291 17.63 -5.75 -9.76
CA ALA A 291 18.24 -4.48 -10.14
C ALA A 291 17.28 -3.49 -10.82
N TYR A 292 16.15 -4.00 -11.31
CA TYR A 292 15.08 -3.25 -11.99
C TYR A 292 13.72 -3.50 -11.34
N MET A 293 13.65 -3.64 -10.02
CA MET A 293 12.43 -4.00 -9.31
C MET A 293 11.24 -3.10 -9.66
N GLY A 294 11.49 -1.84 -9.99
CA GLY A 294 10.48 -0.85 -10.33
C GLY A 294 9.58 -1.24 -11.52
N ILE A 295 10.04 -2.15 -12.40
CA ILE A 295 9.27 -2.60 -13.56
C ILE A 295 8.34 -3.80 -13.27
N GLY A 296 8.37 -4.35 -12.05
CA GLY A 296 7.53 -5.48 -11.63
C GLY A 296 6.02 -5.33 -11.92
N PRO A 297 5.43 -4.11 -11.82
CA PRO A 297 4.03 -3.88 -12.17
C PRO A 297 3.67 -4.27 -13.62
N VAL A 298 4.60 -4.15 -14.57
CA VAL A 298 4.31 -4.42 -15.98
C VAL A 298 3.88 -5.86 -16.21
N PRO A 299 4.73 -6.89 -15.95
CA PRO A 299 4.32 -8.27 -16.16
C PRO A 299 3.21 -8.72 -15.20
N ALA A 300 3.11 -8.14 -14.00
CA ALA A 300 2.01 -8.45 -13.08
C ALA A 300 0.66 -7.97 -13.63
N THR A 301 0.61 -6.74 -14.15
CA THR A 301 -0.60 -6.16 -14.77
C THR A 301 -1.00 -6.92 -16.02
N GLN A 302 -0.06 -7.24 -16.92
CA GLN A 302 -0.34 -8.01 -18.13
C GLN A 302 -1.00 -9.36 -17.80
N LYS A 303 -0.45 -10.09 -16.83
CA LYS A 303 -1.03 -11.37 -16.35
C LYS A 303 -2.40 -11.20 -15.71
N ALA A 304 -2.62 -10.11 -14.95
CA ALA A 304 -3.92 -9.86 -14.32
C ALA A 304 -4.99 -9.54 -15.37
N LEU A 305 -4.65 -8.74 -16.38
CA LEU A 305 -5.55 -8.42 -17.50
C LEU A 305 -5.87 -9.67 -18.34
N GLU A 306 -4.87 -10.50 -18.65
CA GLU A 306 -5.09 -11.76 -19.34
C GLU A 306 -6.09 -12.66 -18.60
N ARG A 307 -5.92 -12.82 -17.29
CA ARG A 307 -6.84 -13.61 -16.44
C ARG A 307 -8.24 -13.02 -16.37
N ALA A 308 -8.35 -11.70 -16.42
CA ALA A 308 -9.63 -10.99 -16.42
C ALA A 308 -10.31 -10.99 -17.80
N GLY A 309 -9.59 -11.31 -18.88
CA GLY A 309 -10.08 -11.13 -20.26
C GLY A 309 -10.25 -9.65 -20.63
N LEU A 310 -9.49 -8.75 -20.00
CA LEU A 310 -9.57 -7.30 -20.17
C LEU A 310 -8.33 -6.74 -20.87
N LYS A 311 -8.48 -5.52 -21.38
CA LYS A 311 -7.42 -4.71 -21.97
C LYS A 311 -7.17 -3.46 -21.13
N ILE A 312 -6.03 -2.81 -21.29
CA ILE A 312 -5.70 -1.54 -20.62
C ILE A 312 -6.79 -0.48 -20.83
N GLY A 313 -7.36 -0.39 -22.02
CA GLY A 313 -8.42 0.59 -22.35
C GLY A 313 -9.72 0.40 -21.58
N ASP A 314 -9.98 -0.80 -21.06
CA ASP A 314 -11.19 -1.12 -20.29
C ASP A 314 -11.12 -0.59 -18.84
N LEU A 315 -9.93 -0.19 -18.38
CA LEU A 315 -9.71 0.34 -17.04
C LEU A 315 -10.13 1.81 -16.94
N ASP A 316 -10.85 2.16 -15.88
CA ASP A 316 -11.30 3.53 -15.60
C ASP A 316 -10.45 4.22 -14.54
N VAL A 317 -9.95 3.46 -13.56
CA VAL A 317 -9.06 3.91 -12.49
C VAL A 317 -7.85 3.00 -12.42
N ILE A 318 -6.67 3.60 -12.32
CA ILE A 318 -5.40 2.87 -12.16
C ILE A 318 -4.67 3.46 -10.95
N GLU A 319 -4.58 2.71 -9.88
CA GLU A 319 -3.73 3.02 -8.73
C GLU A 319 -2.42 2.22 -8.88
N ALA A 320 -1.41 2.86 -9.42
CA ALA A 320 -0.06 2.35 -9.57
C ALA A 320 0.85 3.06 -8.55
N ASN A 321 1.38 2.33 -7.55
CA ASN A 321 2.18 2.97 -6.52
C ASN A 321 3.40 3.70 -7.10
N GLU A 322 3.61 4.93 -6.65
CA GLU A 322 4.74 5.79 -7.01
C GLU A 322 5.85 5.64 -5.98
N ALA A 323 6.55 4.51 -5.95
CA ALA A 323 7.73 4.36 -5.08
C ALA A 323 8.85 5.34 -5.48
N PHE A 324 9.02 5.53 -6.79
CA PHE A 324 9.91 6.51 -7.43
C PHE A 324 9.26 7.00 -8.72
N ALA A 325 9.44 8.28 -9.05
CA ALA A 325 8.91 8.82 -10.31
C ALA A 325 9.51 8.13 -11.54
N ALA A 326 10.81 7.79 -11.48
CA ALA A 326 11.48 7.02 -12.52
C ALA A 326 10.74 5.72 -12.85
N GLN A 327 10.37 4.98 -11.81
CA GLN A 327 9.62 3.72 -11.92
C GLN A 327 8.18 3.96 -12.42
N ALA A 328 7.49 4.97 -11.89
CA ALA A 328 6.11 5.27 -12.28
C ALA A 328 6.02 5.70 -13.76
N CYS A 329 6.95 6.53 -14.24
CA CYS A 329 7.07 6.90 -15.65
C CYS A 329 7.30 5.67 -16.54
N ALA A 330 8.26 4.80 -16.16
CA ALA A 330 8.58 3.60 -16.93
C ALA A 330 7.40 2.63 -17.02
N VAL A 331 6.69 2.39 -15.91
CA VAL A 331 5.49 1.54 -15.89
C VAL A 331 4.37 2.11 -16.77
N THR A 332 4.14 3.44 -16.70
CA THR A 332 3.16 4.13 -17.55
C THR A 332 3.50 3.98 -19.03
N GLN A 333 4.77 4.16 -19.39
CA GLN A 333 5.27 4.02 -20.76
C GLN A 333 5.11 2.59 -21.26
N GLU A 334 5.61 1.58 -20.53
CA GLU A 334 5.63 0.18 -20.95
C GLU A 334 4.24 -0.45 -21.07
N LEU A 335 3.28 -0.01 -20.26
CA LEU A 335 1.90 -0.47 -20.32
C LEU A 335 1.03 0.39 -21.24
N GLY A 336 1.52 1.52 -21.74
CA GLY A 336 0.72 2.47 -22.53
C GLY A 336 -0.48 3.01 -21.75
N LEU A 337 -0.29 3.33 -20.46
CA LEU A 337 -1.36 3.82 -19.60
C LEU A 337 -1.76 5.26 -19.98
N ASP A 338 -3.06 5.55 -19.92
CA ASP A 338 -3.55 6.93 -20.00
C ASP A 338 -3.23 7.66 -18.68
N PRO A 339 -2.37 8.69 -18.71
CA PRO A 339 -1.98 9.43 -17.50
C PRO A 339 -3.16 10.08 -16.76
N ALA A 340 -4.28 10.33 -17.44
CA ALA A 340 -5.49 10.90 -16.82
C ALA A 340 -6.18 9.89 -15.87
N LYS A 341 -6.02 8.60 -16.15
CA LYS A 341 -6.60 7.49 -15.36
C LYS A 341 -5.66 6.98 -14.27
N VAL A 342 -4.36 7.30 -14.35
CA VAL A 342 -3.34 6.85 -13.39
C VAL A 342 -3.27 7.80 -12.21
N ASN A 343 -3.42 7.27 -11.00
CA ASN A 343 -3.29 8.00 -9.74
C ASN A 343 -4.03 9.34 -9.73
N PRO A 344 -5.35 9.36 -10.02
CA PRO A 344 -6.10 10.61 -10.23
C PRO A 344 -6.14 11.52 -8.98
N ASN A 345 -5.82 10.96 -7.81
CA ASN A 345 -5.81 11.63 -6.52
C ASN A 345 -4.42 11.64 -5.85
N GLY A 346 -3.34 11.55 -6.63
CA GLY A 346 -1.98 11.39 -6.10
C GLY A 346 -1.69 9.95 -5.64
N SER A 347 -0.43 9.64 -5.33
CA SER A 347 0.00 8.32 -4.86
C SER A 347 1.25 8.42 -3.98
N GLY A 348 2.15 7.42 -4.00
CA GLY A 348 3.26 7.28 -3.06
C GLY A 348 4.16 8.49 -2.91
N ILE A 349 4.42 9.27 -3.96
CA ILE A 349 5.26 10.46 -3.89
C ILE A 349 4.58 11.58 -3.08
N SER A 350 3.31 11.81 -3.33
CA SER A 350 2.58 12.90 -2.68
C SER A 350 1.90 12.52 -1.38
N LEU A 351 1.37 11.29 -1.29
CA LEU A 351 0.61 10.84 -0.12
C LEU A 351 1.49 10.07 0.87
N GLY A 352 2.55 9.41 0.39
CA GLY A 352 3.43 8.59 1.21
C GLY A 352 3.34 7.10 0.89
N HIS A 353 4.36 6.33 1.40
CA HIS A 353 4.50 4.91 1.10
C HIS A 353 4.84 4.09 2.36
N PRO A 354 3.89 3.91 3.30
CA PRO A 354 4.05 2.99 4.43
C PRO A 354 4.04 1.55 3.91
N ILE A 355 5.24 0.97 3.70
CA ILE A 355 5.48 -0.18 2.81
C ILE A 355 4.50 -1.35 3.00
N GLY A 356 4.28 -1.81 4.23
CA GLY A 356 3.39 -2.94 4.51
C GLY A 356 1.89 -2.63 4.36
N ALA A 357 1.52 -1.35 4.43
CA ALA A 357 0.13 -0.89 4.34
C ALA A 357 -0.27 -0.42 2.93
N THR A 358 0.69 0.02 2.11
CA THR A 358 0.41 0.73 0.85
C THR A 358 -0.55 0.00 -0.08
N GLY A 359 -0.38 -1.32 -0.26
CA GLY A 359 -1.27 -2.09 -1.13
C GLY A 359 -2.74 -2.04 -0.70
N ALA A 360 -3.00 -2.02 0.60
CA ALA A 360 -4.36 -1.86 1.13
C ALA A 360 -4.86 -0.42 1.02
N LEU A 361 -3.99 0.57 1.27
CA LEU A 361 -4.31 2.00 1.12
C LEU A 361 -4.76 2.34 -0.31
N ILE A 362 -3.96 1.96 -1.31
CA ILE A 362 -4.28 2.27 -2.71
C ILE A 362 -5.46 1.42 -3.23
N THR A 363 -5.73 0.24 -2.63
CA THR A 363 -6.95 -0.51 -2.91
C THR A 363 -8.17 0.26 -2.42
N VAL A 364 -8.17 0.75 -1.19
CA VAL A 364 -9.28 1.59 -0.66
C VAL A 364 -9.46 2.82 -1.55
N LYS A 365 -8.38 3.53 -1.90
CA LYS A 365 -8.44 4.68 -2.81
C LYS A 365 -9.08 4.34 -4.16
N ALA A 366 -8.66 3.23 -4.77
CA ALA A 366 -9.19 2.77 -6.06
C ALA A 366 -10.70 2.52 -6.01
N LEU A 367 -11.17 1.84 -4.97
CA LEU A 367 -12.59 1.51 -4.79
C LEU A 367 -13.46 2.77 -4.64
N TYR A 368 -13.03 3.72 -3.81
CA TYR A 368 -13.77 4.97 -3.60
C TYR A 368 -13.75 5.87 -4.83
N GLU A 369 -12.61 5.94 -5.54
CA GLU A 369 -12.53 6.72 -6.78
C GLU A 369 -13.37 6.10 -7.89
N LEU A 370 -13.33 4.78 -8.05
CA LEU A 370 -14.14 4.06 -9.03
C LEU A 370 -15.63 4.32 -8.82
N LYS A 371 -16.09 4.27 -7.56
CA LYS A 371 -17.46 4.62 -7.18
C LYS A 371 -17.76 6.09 -7.47
N ARG A 372 -16.86 7.01 -7.12
CA ARG A 372 -17.05 8.46 -7.29
C ARG A 372 -17.26 8.86 -8.76
N ILE A 373 -16.51 8.24 -9.68
CA ILE A 373 -16.62 8.54 -11.11
C ILE A 373 -17.66 7.69 -11.84
N GLY A 374 -18.29 6.71 -11.17
CA GLY A 374 -19.19 5.74 -11.80
C GLY A 374 -18.48 4.84 -12.83
N GLY A 375 -17.16 4.65 -12.66
CA GLY A 375 -16.35 3.76 -13.52
C GLY A 375 -16.63 2.30 -13.23
N ARG A 376 -16.19 1.42 -14.15
CA ARG A 376 -16.43 -0.02 -14.04
C ARG A 376 -15.24 -0.80 -13.50
N TYR A 377 -14.03 -0.59 -14.03
CA TYR A 377 -12.86 -1.37 -13.64
C TYR A 377 -11.73 -0.51 -13.04
N ALA A 378 -11.20 -0.97 -11.92
CA ALA A 378 -10.01 -0.41 -11.31
C ALA A 378 -8.86 -1.43 -11.29
N LEU A 379 -7.65 -0.98 -11.63
CA LEU A 379 -6.40 -1.70 -11.45
C LEU A 379 -5.68 -1.15 -10.22
N VAL A 380 -5.17 -2.04 -9.38
CA VAL A 380 -4.24 -1.74 -8.28
C VAL A 380 -2.96 -2.51 -8.54
N THR A 381 -1.82 -1.82 -8.64
CA THR A 381 -0.53 -2.47 -8.91
C THR A 381 0.63 -1.75 -8.22
N MET A 382 1.70 -2.48 -7.96
CA MET A 382 2.90 -1.92 -7.33
C MET A 382 4.15 -2.77 -7.57
N CYS A 383 5.30 -2.09 -7.59
CA CYS A 383 6.60 -2.73 -7.55
C CYS A 383 6.93 -3.21 -6.12
N ILE A 384 7.83 -4.14 -6.02
CA ILE A 384 8.20 -4.80 -4.77
C ILE A 384 9.71 -5.00 -4.78
N GLY A 385 10.38 -4.58 -3.70
CA GLY A 385 11.80 -4.80 -3.50
C GLY A 385 12.19 -6.28 -3.66
N GLY A 386 13.39 -6.55 -4.17
CA GLY A 386 13.84 -7.89 -4.53
C GLY A 386 13.33 -8.36 -5.90
N GLY A 387 12.76 -7.48 -6.73
CA GLY A 387 12.42 -7.78 -8.12
C GLY A 387 11.07 -8.48 -8.30
N GLN A 388 9.99 -7.92 -7.77
CA GLN A 388 8.65 -8.49 -7.93
C GLN A 388 7.61 -7.41 -8.27
N GLY A 389 6.43 -7.85 -8.71
CA GLY A 389 5.22 -7.05 -8.90
C GLY A 389 3.97 -7.81 -8.52
N ILE A 390 2.95 -7.08 -8.13
CA ILE A 390 1.61 -7.59 -7.85
C ILE A 390 0.58 -6.67 -8.50
N ALA A 391 -0.49 -7.24 -9.03
CA ALA A 391 -1.62 -6.51 -9.58
C ALA A 391 -2.95 -7.18 -9.20
N ALA A 392 -3.99 -6.38 -8.97
CA ALA A 392 -5.36 -6.83 -8.76
C ALA A 392 -6.33 -5.93 -9.53
N ILE A 393 -7.39 -6.53 -10.06
CA ILE A 393 -8.45 -5.83 -10.81
C ILE A 393 -9.75 -5.99 -10.06
N PHE A 394 -10.42 -4.87 -9.83
CA PHE A 394 -11.71 -4.78 -9.17
C PHE A 394 -12.76 -4.22 -10.13
N GLU A 395 -14.00 -4.70 -10.02
CA GLU A 395 -15.15 -4.22 -10.78
C GLU A 395 -16.18 -3.61 -9.83
N ASN A 396 -16.63 -2.41 -10.13
CA ASN A 396 -17.75 -1.74 -9.46
C ASN A 396 -19.06 -2.45 -9.81
N ILE A 397 -19.89 -2.81 -8.83
CA ILE A 397 -21.12 -3.59 -8.98
C ILE A 397 -22.27 -3.00 -8.18
#